data_c0c7fd45c6bdd8a8face0e0da2b42e04
#
_entry.id   c0c7fd45c6bdd8a8face0e0da2b42e04
#
_cell.length_a   1.000
_cell.length_b   1.000
_cell.length_c   1.000
_cell.angle_alpha   90.00
_cell.angle_beta   90.00
_cell.angle_gamma   90.00
#
_symmetry.space_group_name_H-M   'P 1'
#
loop_
_entity.id
_entity.type
_entity.pdbx_description
1 polymer ?
#
loop_
_entity_poly.entity_id
_entity_poly.type
_entity_poly.pdbx_seq_one_letter_code
_entity_poly.pdbx_strand_id
1 'polypeptide(L)'
;MKCHAAKIGEVICVAVFAFLGLQPAHAGCELVTATHSAPTRVKAVQTSQALALQSAYNVQRARGWSSVTLSAHQVAGDPFWKAVRPNGVPPKARIQPDIVNAQFYTTCFHGVVVPFVCTTGSSVCGQ
;
A
#
# COMPACT_ATOMS: atom_id res chain seq x y z
N MET A 1 -44.63 -20.85 -5.67
CA MET A 1 -44.38 -21.99 -4.78
C MET A 1 -45.42 -22.00 -3.69
N LYS A 2 -46.21 -23.06 -3.60
CA LYS A 2 -47.26 -23.18 -2.58
C LYS A 2 -46.63 -23.76 -1.31
N CYS A 3 -46.57 -22.97 -0.24
CA CYS A 3 -46.30 -23.50 1.09
C CYS A 3 -47.57 -24.14 1.63
N HIS A 4 -47.55 -25.44 1.86
CA HIS A 4 -48.63 -26.14 2.55
C HIS A 4 -48.51 -25.87 4.05
N ALA A 5 -49.61 -25.42 4.63
CA ALA A 5 -49.77 -25.25 6.05
C ALA A 5 -49.73 -26.59 6.77
N ALA A 6 -48.77 -26.80 7.63
CA ALA A 6 -48.78 -27.80 8.69
C ALA A 6 -48.54 -27.06 10.01
N LYS A 7 -49.43 -27.30 10.93
CA LYS A 7 -49.51 -26.65 12.24
C LYS A 7 -48.24 -26.84 13.05
N ILE A 8 -47.82 -25.76 13.70
CA ILE A 8 -46.75 -25.70 14.73
C ILE A 8 -45.34 -25.88 14.15
N GLY A 9 -44.73 -24.79 13.73
CA GLY A 9 -43.33 -24.77 13.29
C GLY A 9 -42.97 -23.66 12.30
N GLU A 10 -43.90 -22.78 11.98
CA GLU A 10 -43.75 -21.77 10.94
C GLU A 10 -43.28 -20.44 11.48
N VAL A 11 -42.07 -20.31 11.94
CA VAL A 11 -41.42 -18.98 12.14
C VAL A 11 -39.93 -19.03 11.86
N ILE A 12 -39.43 -19.93 11.06
CA ILE A 12 -37.97 -19.98 10.79
C ILE A 12 -37.67 -19.99 9.27
N CYS A 13 -38.36 -19.25 8.47
CA CYS A 13 -38.00 -19.13 7.05
C CYS A 13 -37.73 -17.71 6.53
N VAL A 14 -37.74 -16.69 7.36
CA VAL A 14 -37.57 -15.28 6.88
C VAL A 14 -36.30 -14.62 7.37
N ALA A 15 -35.54 -15.23 8.27
CA ALA A 15 -34.40 -14.59 8.89
C ALA A 15 -33.02 -14.94 8.27
N VAL A 16 -32.96 -15.77 7.24
CA VAL A 16 -31.65 -16.26 6.73
C VAL A 16 -31.13 -15.49 5.51
N PHE A 17 -31.94 -14.65 4.88
CA PHE A 17 -31.52 -13.93 3.66
C PHE A 17 -31.06 -12.50 3.88
N ALA A 18 -31.09 -11.96 5.08
CA ALA A 18 -30.68 -10.58 5.35
C ALA A 18 -29.24 -10.39 5.81
N PHE A 19 -28.46 -11.47 5.94
CA PHE A 19 -27.08 -11.38 6.46
C PHE A 19 -25.97 -11.54 5.41
N LEU A 20 -26.29 -11.63 4.14
CA LEU A 20 -25.31 -11.89 3.08
C LEU A 20 -24.82 -10.62 2.34
N GLY A 21 -25.00 -9.43 2.87
CA GLY A 21 -24.72 -8.23 2.10
C GLY A 21 -23.95 -7.10 2.75
N LEU A 22 -23.68 -7.15 4.03
CA LEU A 22 -22.99 -6.06 4.72
C LEU A 22 -21.78 -6.62 5.47
N GLN A 23 -20.73 -6.95 4.72
CA GLN A 23 -19.42 -6.96 5.34
C GLN A 23 -19.09 -5.50 5.66
N PRO A 24 -18.92 -5.13 6.93
CA PRO A 24 -18.45 -3.80 7.25
C PRO A 24 -17.11 -3.60 6.55
N ALA A 25 -16.98 -2.52 5.77
CA ALA A 25 -15.69 -2.11 5.26
C ALA A 25 -14.78 -1.94 6.47
N HIS A 26 -13.86 -2.88 6.68
CA HIS A 26 -12.95 -2.80 7.81
C HIS A 26 -12.04 -1.61 7.61
N ALA A 27 -12.21 -0.58 8.42
CA ALA A 27 -11.24 0.50 8.53
C ALA A 27 -9.88 -0.09 8.90
N GLY A 28 -8.84 0.37 8.27
CA GLY A 28 -7.50 -0.15 8.52
C GLY A 28 -6.42 0.65 7.82
N CYS A 29 -5.18 0.31 8.12
CA CYS A 29 -4.02 0.89 7.47
C CYS A 29 -3.16 -0.22 6.87
N GLU A 30 -2.58 0.08 5.71
CA GLU A 30 -1.66 -0.82 5.01
C GLU A 30 -0.44 -0.02 4.54
N LEU A 31 0.73 -0.62 4.59
CA LEU A 31 1.96 0.02 4.12
C LEU A 31 2.15 -0.27 2.63
N VAL A 32 2.44 0.77 1.88
CA VAL A 32 2.83 0.66 0.47
C VAL A 32 4.23 1.19 0.28
N THR A 33 4.99 0.51 -0.57
CA THR A 33 6.34 0.90 -0.93
C THR A 33 6.53 0.78 -2.43
N ALA A 34 7.33 1.67 -3.01
CA ALA A 34 7.71 1.58 -4.41
C ALA A 34 9.15 2.03 -4.59
N THR A 35 9.87 1.34 -5.45
CA THR A 35 11.25 1.65 -5.78
C THR A 35 11.38 1.89 -7.28
N HIS A 36 12.11 2.93 -7.64
CA HIS A 36 12.40 3.23 -9.04
C HIS A 36 13.82 3.78 -9.20
N SER A 37 14.44 3.43 -10.32
CA SER A 37 15.75 3.95 -10.71
C SER A 37 15.63 4.85 -11.94
N ALA A 38 16.36 5.96 -11.95
CA ALA A 38 16.37 6.90 -13.06
C ALA A 38 17.72 7.63 -13.17
N PRO A 39 18.05 8.20 -14.34
CA PRO A 39 19.30 8.95 -14.52
C PRO A 39 19.41 10.19 -13.63
N THR A 40 18.28 10.76 -13.21
CA THR A 40 18.24 11.92 -12.32
C THR A 40 17.46 11.60 -11.04
N ARG A 41 17.89 12.21 -9.93
CA ARG A 41 17.21 12.07 -8.65
C ARG A 41 15.73 12.51 -8.72
N VAL A 42 15.48 13.65 -9.37
CA VAL A 42 14.11 14.18 -9.51
C VAL A 42 13.19 13.17 -10.16
N LYS A 43 13.62 12.57 -11.27
CA LYS A 43 12.83 11.57 -11.98
C LYS A 43 12.63 10.29 -11.16
N ALA A 44 13.67 9.83 -10.47
CA ALA A 44 13.57 8.65 -9.60
C ALA A 44 12.57 8.87 -8.45
N VAL A 45 12.60 10.05 -7.82
CA VAL A 45 11.66 10.45 -6.77
C VAL A 45 10.23 10.52 -7.31
N GLN A 46 10.02 11.27 -8.38
CA GLN A 46 8.68 11.45 -8.95
C GLN A 46 8.05 10.11 -9.36
N THR A 47 8.82 9.25 -9.99
CA THR A 47 8.31 7.96 -10.45
C THR A 47 8.07 7.01 -9.27
N SER A 48 8.95 6.95 -8.27
CA SER A 48 8.72 6.12 -7.08
C SER A 48 7.48 6.57 -6.29
N GLN A 49 7.26 7.89 -6.17
CA GLN A 49 6.05 8.43 -5.54
C GLN A 49 4.78 8.13 -6.34
N ALA A 50 4.82 8.25 -7.67
CA ALA A 50 3.70 7.90 -8.54
C ALA A 50 3.34 6.41 -8.44
N LEU A 51 4.32 5.53 -8.38
CA LEU A 51 4.12 4.08 -8.20
C LEU A 51 3.57 3.76 -6.81
N ALA A 52 4.04 4.44 -5.76
CA ALA A 52 3.49 4.29 -4.41
C ALA A 52 2.02 4.73 -4.34
N LEU A 53 1.68 5.85 -4.99
CA LEU A 53 0.30 6.32 -5.12
C LEU A 53 -0.59 5.32 -5.87
N GLN A 54 -0.10 4.76 -6.97
CA GLN A 54 -0.81 3.72 -7.72
C GLN A 54 -1.05 2.48 -6.86
N SER A 55 -0.05 2.08 -6.08
CA SER A 55 -0.17 0.97 -5.12
C SER A 55 -1.24 1.26 -4.06
N ALA A 56 -1.30 2.50 -3.55
CA ALA A 56 -2.32 2.93 -2.61
C ALA A 56 -3.75 2.80 -3.19
N TYR A 57 -3.96 3.21 -4.43
CA TYR A 57 -5.25 3.02 -5.10
C TYR A 57 -5.59 1.55 -5.36
N ASN A 58 -4.59 0.71 -5.61
CA ASN A 58 -4.80 -0.73 -5.73
C ASN A 58 -5.26 -1.34 -4.40
N VAL A 59 -4.64 -0.94 -3.30
CA VAL A 59 -5.06 -1.34 -1.94
C VAL A 59 -6.49 -0.86 -1.66
N GLN A 60 -6.79 0.42 -1.93
CA GLN A 60 -8.14 0.96 -1.77
C GLN A 60 -9.19 0.11 -2.48
N ARG A 61 -8.95 -0.21 -3.74
CA ARG A 61 -9.88 -1.05 -4.53
C ARG A 61 -9.97 -2.47 -3.99
N ALA A 62 -8.84 -3.08 -3.64
CA ALA A 62 -8.80 -4.45 -3.12
C ALA A 62 -9.50 -4.57 -1.77
N ARG A 63 -9.47 -3.52 -0.94
CA ARG A 63 -10.13 -3.46 0.37
C ARG A 63 -11.58 -2.97 0.30
N GLY A 64 -12.03 -2.46 -0.84
CA GLY A 64 -13.35 -1.88 -0.99
C GLY A 64 -13.55 -0.58 -0.19
N TRP A 65 -12.45 0.13 0.11
CA TRP A 65 -12.53 1.40 0.84
C TRP A 65 -13.09 2.51 -0.03
N SER A 66 -14.00 3.29 0.51
CA SER A 66 -14.60 4.44 -0.19
C SER A 66 -13.63 5.61 -0.29
N SER A 67 -12.73 5.75 0.69
CA SER A 67 -11.72 6.79 0.73
C SER A 67 -10.44 6.28 1.37
N VAL A 68 -9.33 6.91 1.05
CA VAL A 68 -8.02 6.64 1.66
C VAL A 68 -7.31 7.94 2.02
N THR A 69 -6.56 7.88 3.12
CA THR A 69 -5.63 8.92 3.54
C THR A 69 -4.22 8.34 3.49
N LEU A 70 -3.31 9.07 2.87
CA LEU A 70 -1.90 8.71 2.81
C LEU A 70 -1.12 9.53 3.84
N SER A 71 -0.18 8.87 4.52
CA SER A 71 0.77 9.53 5.41
C SER A 71 2.18 8.99 5.18
N ALA A 72 3.17 9.88 5.25
CA ALA A 72 4.56 9.50 5.06
C ALA A 72 4.97 8.40 6.04
N HIS A 73 5.52 7.33 5.52
CA HIS A 73 6.03 6.23 6.32
C HIS A 73 7.45 5.90 5.90
N GLN A 74 8.38 6.03 6.85
CA GLN A 74 9.75 5.63 6.61
C GLN A 74 9.81 4.13 6.40
N VAL A 75 10.22 3.72 5.23
CA VAL A 75 10.59 2.33 5.00
C VAL A 75 11.85 2.09 5.83
N ALA A 76 11.71 1.37 6.92
CA ALA A 76 12.83 1.01 7.77
C ALA A 76 13.93 0.44 6.86
N GLY A 77 15.09 1.06 6.89
CA GLY A 77 16.15 0.96 5.90
C GLY A 77 16.60 -0.42 5.56
N ASP A 78 15.71 -1.26 4.99
CA ASP A 78 16.24 -2.42 4.68
C ASP A 78 15.66 -3.59 3.92
N PRO A 79 14.33 -3.77 3.63
CA PRO A 79 13.99 -4.92 2.81
C PRO A 79 14.62 -4.84 1.42
N PHE A 80 14.71 -3.62 0.88
CA PHE A 80 15.27 -3.40 -0.46
C PHE A 80 16.78 -3.65 -0.51
N TRP A 81 17.53 -3.10 0.46
CA TRP A 81 18.98 -3.29 0.50
C TRP A 81 19.37 -4.72 0.80
N LYS A 82 18.64 -5.39 1.68
CA LYS A 82 18.85 -6.81 1.99
C LYS A 82 18.47 -7.73 0.82
N ALA A 83 17.41 -7.40 0.09
CA ALA A 83 16.99 -8.19 -1.07
C ALA A 83 17.92 -8.01 -2.27
N VAL A 84 18.43 -6.79 -2.50
CA VAL A 84 19.32 -6.49 -3.64
C VAL A 84 20.77 -6.79 -3.32
N ARG A 85 21.18 -6.66 -2.03
CA ARG A 85 22.54 -6.97 -1.57
C ARG A 85 22.52 -7.47 -0.13
N PRO A 86 22.67 -8.78 0.09
CA PRO A 86 22.75 -9.36 1.42
C PRO A 86 23.88 -8.79 2.28
N ASN A 87 24.88 -8.14 1.68
CA ASN A 87 26.04 -7.57 2.35
C ASN A 87 25.99 -6.03 2.52
N GLY A 88 24.81 -5.41 2.36
CA GLY A 88 24.62 -3.97 2.61
C GLY A 88 24.80 -3.05 1.38
N VAL A 89 24.78 -1.75 1.64
CA VAL A 89 24.93 -0.71 0.62
C VAL A 89 26.29 -0.85 -0.09
N PRO A 90 26.35 -0.74 -1.43
CA PRO A 90 27.62 -0.79 -2.14
C PRO A 90 28.61 0.22 -1.54
N PRO A 91 29.88 -0.15 -1.32
CA PRO A 91 30.86 0.69 -0.64
C PRO A 91 31.13 2.06 -1.30
N LYS A 92 30.59 2.29 -2.47
CA LYS A 92 30.70 3.57 -3.22
C LYS A 92 29.35 4.26 -3.47
N ALA A 93 28.25 3.75 -2.90
CA ALA A 93 26.97 4.43 -3.03
C ALA A 93 26.90 5.64 -2.09
N ARG A 94 26.37 6.75 -2.59
CA ARG A 94 26.11 7.95 -1.79
C ARG A 94 24.65 7.99 -1.41
N ILE A 95 24.41 7.98 -0.11
CA ILE A 95 23.07 8.20 0.44
C ILE A 95 22.75 9.69 0.26
N GLN A 96 21.59 9.96 -0.32
CA GLN A 96 21.08 11.31 -0.50
C GLN A 96 20.19 11.69 0.71
N PRO A 97 20.04 12.99 1.02
CA PRO A 97 19.09 13.42 2.03
C PRO A 97 17.69 12.93 1.72
N ASP A 98 16.96 12.49 2.74
CA ASP A 98 15.58 12.04 2.59
C ASP A 98 14.66 13.17 2.15
N ILE A 99 13.62 12.82 1.39
CA ILE A 99 12.55 13.73 0.98
C ILE A 99 11.28 13.29 1.67
N VAL A 100 10.78 14.15 2.55
CA VAL A 100 9.57 13.88 3.34
C VAL A 100 8.53 14.94 3.05
N ASN A 101 7.34 14.50 2.70
CA ASN A 101 6.15 15.35 2.62
C ASN A 101 5.01 14.69 3.41
N ALA A 102 3.80 15.27 3.39
CA ALA A 102 2.67 14.76 4.15
C ALA A 102 2.28 13.32 3.77
N GLN A 103 2.50 12.92 2.53
CA GLN A 103 2.03 11.65 1.98
C GLN A 103 3.13 10.60 1.82
N PHE A 104 4.38 11.03 1.60
CA PHE A 104 5.48 10.15 1.21
C PHE A 104 6.75 10.41 1.98
N TYR A 105 7.42 9.34 2.33
CA TYR A 105 8.80 9.34 2.80
C TYR A 105 9.67 8.67 1.73
N THR A 106 10.61 9.41 1.13
CA THR A 106 11.44 8.92 0.04
C THR A 106 12.91 8.96 0.42
N THR A 107 13.56 7.83 0.37
CA THR A 107 15.02 7.67 0.50
C THR A 107 15.64 7.41 -0.86
N CYS A 108 16.74 8.07 -1.16
CA CYS A 108 17.46 7.89 -2.41
C CYS A 108 18.93 7.59 -2.15
N PHE A 109 19.53 6.84 -3.06
CA PHE A 109 20.98 6.74 -3.15
C PHE A 109 21.42 6.87 -4.61
N HIS A 110 22.69 7.20 -4.77
CA HIS A 110 23.34 7.31 -6.06
C HIS A 110 24.55 6.38 -6.10
N GLY A 111 24.57 5.43 -7.01
CA GLY A 111 25.71 4.55 -7.25
C GLY A 111 26.76 5.21 -8.15
N VAL A 112 27.99 4.73 -8.11
CA VAL A 112 29.11 5.29 -8.91
C VAL A 112 28.93 5.06 -10.41
N VAL A 113 28.21 3.99 -10.79
CA VAL A 113 28.00 3.58 -12.19
C VAL A 113 26.50 3.44 -12.50
N VAL A 114 25.66 3.65 -11.49
CA VAL A 114 24.22 3.35 -11.56
C VAL A 114 23.44 4.63 -11.34
N PRO A 115 22.28 4.74 -11.99
CA PRO A 115 21.36 5.86 -11.79
C PRO A 115 20.99 6.05 -10.31
N PHE A 116 20.25 7.12 -10.02
CA PHE A 116 19.61 7.31 -8.74
C PHE A 116 18.56 6.24 -8.52
N VAL A 117 18.55 5.63 -7.36
CA VAL A 117 17.53 4.68 -6.92
C VAL A 117 16.81 5.28 -5.74
N CYS A 118 15.50 5.44 -5.85
CA CYS A 118 14.66 6.00 -4.79
C CYS A 118 13.59 5.00 -4.37
N THR A 119 13.41 4.87 -3.07
CA THR A 119 12.34 4.09 -2.45
C THR A 119 11.42 5.00 -1.69
N THR A 120 10.14 4.93 -2.01
CA THR A 120 9.08 5.73 -1.39
C THR A 120 8.19 4.82 -0.55
N GLY A 121 7.90 5.25 0.67
CA GLY A 121 6.96 4.59 1.57
C GLY A 121 5.82 5.48 1.97
N SER A 122 4.65 4.88 2.14
CA SER A 122 3.44 5.53 2.64
C SER A 122 2.58 4.56 3.42
N SER A 123 1.92 5.05 4.45
CA SER A 123 0.83 4.34 5.11
C SER A 123 -0.49 4.78 4.48
N VAL A 124 -1.27 3.82 4.02
CA VAL A 124 -2.57 4.01 3.37
C VAL A 124 -3.64 3.57 4.34
N CYS A 125 -4.37 4.51 4.89
CA CYS A 125 -5.47 4.22 5.81
C CYS A 125 -6.80 4.51 5.13
N GLY A 126 -7.73 3.55 5.18
CA GLY A 126 -9.01 3.64 4.52
C GLY A 126 -10.20 3.27 5.38
N GLN A 127 -11.37 3.66 4.90
CA GLN A 127 -12.65 3.33 5.51
C GLN A 127 -13.75 3.20 4.46
#